data_a65dbd3a424eb32185b1e5acf132c54c
#
_entry.id   a65dbd3a424eb32185b1e5acf132c54c
#
_cell.length_a   1.000
_cell.length_b   1.000
_cell.length_c   1.000
_cell.angle_alpha   90.00
_cell.angle_beta   90.00
_cell.angle_gamma   90.00
#
_symmetry.space_group_name_H-M   'P 1'
#
loop_
_entity.id
_entity.type
_entity.pdbx_description
1 polymer ?
#
loop_
_entity_poly.entity_id
_entity_poly.type
_entity_poly.pdbx_seq_one_letter_code
_entity_poly.pdbx_strand_id
1 'polypeptide(L)'
;MPLTPDMVNEKSTKNVWWKCKTCGYEWKSVVKSRAKGSMCPVCADRAVLEGHNDLATTDPELLNEWDFEKNGELLPTAISRNSMKIVWWKCGSGHSWRAKISDRTLEGKGCYLCEREFQSVFPQLLIMLYAVRNGLKVVTDTDSIIGINLDSYMPELRLAIEAEATTVTEQRYQLVKEHICECNRIRYVKVKHSPDLIKTAQAIKEAFRKCHTFFASNDDEDIELLRKRFLNWRKQS
;
A
#
# COMPACT_ATOMS: atom_id res chain seq x y z
N MET A 1 -8.74 7.13 57.43
CA MET A 1 -9.69 7.91 56.65
C MET A 1 -9.26 7.89 55.18
N PRO A 2 -10.17 7.77 54.21
CA PRO A 2 -9.82 7.92 52.82
C PRO A 2 -9.33 9.35 52.53
N LEU A 3 -8.34 9.48 51.64
CA LEU A 3 -7.77 10.78 51.27
C LEU A 3 -8.77 11.49 50.37
N THR A 4 -9.17 12.71 50.72
CA THR A 4 -10.10 13.54 49.92
C THR A 4 -9.36 14.65 49.19
N PRO A 5 -9.92 15.22 48.12
CA PRO A 5 -9.25 16.27 47.30
C PRO A 5 -8.85 17.52 48.10
N ASP A 6 -9.63 17.86 49.12
CA ASP A 6 -9.40 19.01 50.04
C ASP A 6 -8.22 18.80 50.99
N MET A 7 -7.77 17.53 51.19
CA MET A 7 -6.61 17.18 52.02
C MET A 7 -5.28 17.25 51.24
N VAL A 8 -5.27 17.65 49.98
CA VAL A 8 -4.07 17.73 49.16
C VAL A 8 -4.03 19.05 48.36
N ASN A 9 -2.84 19.58 48.16
CA ASN A 9 -2.63 20.75 47.29
C ASN A 9 -1.95 20.30 45.97
N GLU A 10 -1.92 21.20 45.02
CA GLU A 10 -1.33 20.98 43.68
C GLU A 10 0.16 20.56 43.68
N LYS A 11 0.89 20.89 44.73
CA LYS A 11 2.33 20.59 44.91
C LYS A 11 2.54 19.23 45.59
N SER A 12 1.46 18.58 46.04
CA SER A 12 1.54 17.31 46.80
C SER A 12 2.24 16.22 46.00
N THR A 13 3.18 15.55 46.66
CA THR A 13 3.89 14.36 46.14
C THR A 13 3.16 13.03 46.46
N LYS A 14 1.97 13.12 47.08
CA LYS A 14 1.16 11.93 47.35
C LYS A 14 0.73 11.26 46.07
N ASN A 15 0.83 9.93 46.06
CA ASN A 15 0.38 9.09 44.96
C ASN A 15 -1.06 8.62 45.25
N VAL A 16 -2.01 9.01 44.37
CA VAL A 16 -3.45 8.74 44.57
C VAL A 16 -4.04 8.08 43.34
N TRP A 17 -5.20 7.45 43.54
CA TRP A 17 -5.95 6.91 42.41
C TRP A 17 -6.66 8.03 41.64
N TRP A 18 -6.60 7.94 40.31
CA TRP A 18 -7.30 8.79 39.36
C TRP A 18 -8.20 7.94 38.50
N LYS A 19 -9.37 8.46 38.15
CA LYS A 19 -10.28 7.90 37.16
C LYS A 19 -10.42 8.87 35.99
N CYS A 20 -10.18 8.41 34.79
CA CYS A 20 -10.32 9.23 33.57
C CYS A 20 -11.81 9.49 33.27
N LYS A 21 -12.18 10.75 33.06
CA LYS A 21 -13.55 11.09 32.66
C LYS A 21 -13.89 10.68 31.23
N THR A 22 -12.87 10.53 30.36
CA THR A 22 -13.04 10.20 28.94
C THR A 22 -13.15 8.70 28.72
N CYS A 23 -12.18 7.90 29.26
CA CYS A 23 -12.10 6.46 28.97
C CYS A 23 -12.41 5.56 30.18
N GLY A 24 -12.66 6.14 31.36
CA GLY A 24 -12.97 5.38 32.57
C GLY A 24 -11.75 4.70 33.22
N TYR A 25 -10.56 4.73 32.58
CA TYR A 25 -9.37 4.08 33.09
C TYR A 25 -8.95 4.61 34.46
N GLU A 26 -8.57 3.70 35.34
CA GLU A 26 -8.14 4.03 36.68
C GLU A 26 -6.64 3.73 36.86
N TRP A 27 -5.90 4.70 37.39
CA TRP A 27 -4.46 4.57 37.60
C TRP A 27 -3.97 5.35 38.82
N LYS A 28 -2.80 5.00 39.31
CA LYS A 28 -2.12 5.77 40.34
C LYS A 28 -1.18 6.81 39.73
N SER A 29 -1.25 8.02 40.22
CA SER A 29 -0.33 9.09 39.82
C SER A 29 -0.20 10.13 40.94
N VAL A 30 0.96 10.81 40.93
CA VAL A 30 1.27 11.90 41.88
C VAL A 30 0.39 13.10 41.57
N VAL A 31 -0.20 13.71 42.60
CA VAL A 31 -1.06 14.89 42.49
C VAL A 31 -0.36 16.02 41.73
N LYS A 32 0.90 16.34 42.11
CA LYS A 32 1.71 17.37 41.40
C LYS A 32 1.84 17.13 39.91
N SER A 33 1.97 15.88 39.46
CA SER A 33 2.09 15.55 38.05
C SER A 33 0.79 15.82 37.30
N ARG A 34 -0.35 15.46 37.91
CA ARG A 34 -1.68 15.76 37.34
C ARG A 34 -1.96 17.27 37.31
N ALA A 35 -1.62 17.99 38.35
CA ALA A 35 -1.76 19.46 38.41
C ALA A 35 -0.92 20.16 37.35
N LYS A 36 0.23 19.58 36.93
CA LYS A 36 1.09 20.07 35.84
C LYS A 36 0.61 19.62 34.44
N GLY A 37 -0.57 19.01 34.31
CA GLY A 37 -1.16 18.66 33.02
C GLY A 37 -0.84 17.24 32.53
N SER A 38 -0.27 16.35 33.35
CA SER A 38 -0.09 14.95 32.93
C SER A 38 -1.44 14.32 32.61
N MET A 39 -1.59 13.79 31.41
CA MET A 39 -2.83 13.16 30.93
C MET A 39 -3.01 11.73 31.44
N CYS A 40 -4.22 11.19 31.26
CA CYS A 40 -4.50 9.76 31.42
C CYS A 40 -3.54 8.96 30.54
N PRO A 41 -2.91 7.87 31.06
CA PRO A 41 -1.98 7.06 30.28
C PRO A 41 -2.62 6.45 29.01
N VAL A 42 -3.88 6.04 29.09
CA VAL A 42 -4.62 5.48 27.94
C VAL A 42 -4.92 6.56 26.92
N CYS A 43 -5.50 7.70 27.33
CA CYS A 43 -5.79 8.80 26.42
C CYS A 43 -4.54 9.44 25.80
N ALA A 44 -3.38 9.28 26.45
CA ALA A 44 -2.08 9.72 25.95
C ALA A 44 -1.31 8.58 25.24
N ASP A 45 -1.96 7.47 24.94
CA ASP A 45 -1.43 6.28 24.26
C ASP A 45 -0.15 5.68 24.88
N ARG A 46 0.00 5.83 26.21
CA ARG A 46 1.10 5.25 27.01
C ARG A 46 0.73 3.96 27.73
N ALA A 47 -0.55 3.62 27.72
CA ALA A 47 -1.10 2.37 28.23
C ALA A 47 -2.21 1.90 27.30
N VAL A 48 -2.38 0.59 27.21
CA VAL A 48 -3.45 -0.04 26.42
C VAL A 48 -4.61 -0.38 27.35
N LEU A 49 -5.81 -0.07 26.88
CA LEU A 49 -7.08 -0.48 27.49
C LEU A 49 -7.85 -1.27 26.46
N GLU A 50 -8.01 -2.57 26.70
CA GLU A 50 -8.79 -3.45 25.82
C GLU A 50 -10.21 -2.94 25.64
N GLY A 51 -10.71 -2.99 24.39
CA GLY A 51 -12.02 -2.44 24.00
C GLY A 51 -12.03 -0.91 23.86
N HIS A 52 -10.87 -0.22 23.93
CA HIS A 52 -10.82 1.24 23.82
C HIS A 52 -9.75 1.75 22.84
N ASN A 53 -8.46 1.52 23.10
CA ASN A 53 -7.35 1.98 22.28
C ASN A 53 -6.41 0.87 21.80
N ASP A 54 -6.83 -0.37 21.98
CA ASP A 54 -6.13 -1.53 21.45
C ASP A 54 -6.34 -1.66 19.94
N LEU A 55 -5.40 -2.34 19.27
CA LEU A 55 -5.40 -2.52 17.82
C LEU A 55 -6.64 -3.27 17.33
N ALA A 56 -7.12 -4.25 18.07
CA ALA A 56 -8.29 -5.03 17.66
C ALA A 56 -9.56 -4.18 17.60
N THR A 57 -9.65 -3.18 18.49
CA THR A 57 -10.80 -2.26 18.58
C THR A 57 -10.67 -1.11 17.55
N THR A 58 -9.47 -0.57 17.37
CA THR A 58 -9.27 0.64 16.55
C THR A 58 -9.09 0.34 15.07
N ASP A 59 -8.55 -0.82 14.70
CA ASP A 59 -8.23 -1.20 13.32
C ASP A 59 -8.59 -2.69 13.09
N PRO A 60 -9.89 -3.05 13.21
CA PRO A 60 -10.33 -4.46 13.18
C PRO A 60 -10.06 -5.15 11.84
N GLU A 61 -9.97 -4.42 10.75
CA GLU A 61 -9.64 -4.95 9.42
C GLU A 61 -8.23 -5.53 9.37
N LEU A 62 -7.29 -5.01 10.15
CA LEU A 62 -5.91 -5.51 10.22
C LEU A 62 -5.80 -6.87 10.91
N LEU A 63 -6.82 -7.32 11.64
CA LEU A 63 -6.84 -8.65 12.25
C LEU A 63 -6.80 -9.77 11.21
N ASN A 64 -7.35 -9.54 10.03
CA ASN A 64 -7.28 -10.50 8.91
C ASN A 64 -5.86 -10.71 8.39
N GLU A 65 -4.96 -9.78 8.70
CA GLU A 65 -3.55 -9.84 8.31
C GLU A 65 -2.62 -10.07 9.50
N TRP A 66 -3.14 -10.21 10.72
CA TRP A 66 -2.34 -10.54 11.89
C TRP A 66 -1.90 -11.99 11.84
N ASP A 67 -0.60 -12.26 11.83
CA ASP A 67 -0.06 -13.62 11.85
C ASP A 67 -0.07 -14.17 13.30
N PHE A 68 -1.21 -14.74 13.70
CA PHE A 68 -1.41 -15.27 15.05
C PHE A 68 -0.39 -16.37 15.42
N GLU A 69 0.01 -17.19 14.44
CA GLU A 69 0.97 -18.25 14.65
C GLU A 69 2.36 -17.71 15.01
N LYS A 70 2.85 -16.73 14.21
CA LYS A 70 4.20 -16.18 14.39
C LYS A 70 4.30 -15.13 15.50
N ASN A 71 3.20 -14.47 15.84
CA ASN A 71 3.16 -13.52 16.96
C ASN A 71 2.94 -14.21 18.31
N GLY A 72 2.53 -15.49 18.32
CA GLY A 72 2.38 -16.28 19.52
C GLY A 72 1.42 -15.68 20.54
N GLU A 73 1.88 -15.45 21.76
CA GLU A 73 1.08 -14.90 22.85
C GLU A 73 0.75 -13.40 22.72
N LEU A 74 1.39 -12.70 21.78
CA LEU A 74 1.11 -11.28 21.57
C LEU A 74 -0.21 -11.12 20.85
N LEU A 75 -1.23 -10.61 21.55
CA LEU A 75 -2.55 -10.37 21.00
C LEU A 75 -2.74 -8.91 20.55
N PRO A 76 -3.55 -8.67 19.50
CA PRO A 76 -3.90 -7.32 19.07
C PRO A 76 -4.63 -6.50 20.14
N THR A 77 -5.32 -7.14 21.08
CA THR A 77 -5.99 -6.50 22.23
C THR A 77 -5.03 -5.96 23.29
N ALA A 78 -3.77 -6.42 23.28
CA ALA A 78 -2.75 -6.00 24.25
C ALA A 78 -1.80 -4.90 23.72
N ILE A 79 -2.07 -4.34 22.55
CA ILE A 79 -1.16 -3.38 21.89
C ILE A 79 -1.94 -2.26 21.21
N SER A 80 -1.42 -1.01 21.26
CA SER A 80 -2.08 0.13 20.65
C SER A 80 -1.72 0.28 19.17
N ARG A 81 -2.58 0.98 18.40
CA ARG A 81 -2.36 1.31 17.01
C ARG A 81 -1.10 2.12 16.72
N ASN A 82 -0.64 2.95 17.69
CA ASN A 82 0.55 3.80 17.55
C ASN A 82 1.85 3.09 17.93
N SER A 83 1.78 1.78 18.23
CA SER A 83 2.93 1.01 18.70
C SER A 83 4.02 0.92 17.63
N MET A 84 5.26 1.21 18.03
CA MET A 84 6.46 1.01 17.23
C MET A 84 6.95 -0.46 17.23
N LYS A 85 6.22 -1.36 17.89
CA LYS A 85 6.57 -2.77 17.96
C LYS A 85 6.49 -3.41 16.58
N ILE A 86 7.51 -4.17 16.22
CA ILE A 86 7.58 -4.94 14.98
C ILE A 86 6.93 -6.30 15.24
N VAL A 87 5.92 -6.62 14.44
CA VAL A 87 5.16 -7.87 14.52
C VAL A 87 5.10 -8.56 13.16
N TRP A 88 4.61 -9.79 13.14
CA TRP A 88 4.38 -10.54 11.93
C TRP A 88 2.98 -10.27 11.36
N TRP A 89 2.94 -10.05 10.06
CA TRP A 89 1.73 -9.87 9.26
C TRP A 89 1.65 -10.95 8.20
N LYS A 90 0.44 -11.35 7.80
CA LYS A 90 0.19 -12.33 6.74
C LYS A 90 -0.92 -11.82 5.83
N CYS A 91 -0.61 -11.51 4.56
CA CYS A 91 -1.62 -11.02 3.61
C CYS A 91 -2.47 -12.15 3.04
N GLY A 92 -3.57 -11.77 2.37
CA GLY A 92 -4.47 -12.70 1.71
C GLY A 92 -3.84 -13.56 0.60
N SER A 93 -2.69 -13.14 0.05
CA SER A 93 -1.89 -13.92 -0.91
C SER A 93 -0.89 -14.88 -0.23
N GLY A 94 -0.93 -15.03 1.09
CA GLY A 94 -0.08 -15.95 1.85
C GLY A 94 1.32 -15.42 2.19
N HIS A 95 1.70 -14.21 1.77
CA HIS A 95 2.98 -13.63 2.15
C HIS A 95 3.00 -13.29 3.64
N SER A 96 4.09 -13.66 4.32
CA SER A 96 4.31 -13.32 5.72
C SER A 96 5.53 -12.41 5.84
N TRP A 97 5.37 -11.26 6.52
CA TRP A 97 6.42 -10.26 6.68
C TRP A 97 6.38 -9.56 8.02
N ARG A 98 7.43 -8.84 8.34
CA ARG A 98 7.53 -8.06 9.58
C ARG A 98 7.38 -6.58 9.29
N ALA A 99 6.52 -5.91 10.05
CA ALA A 99 6.38 -4.45 10.00
C ALA A 99 5.97 -3.90 11.37
N LYS A 100 6.22 -2.61 11.59
CA LYS A 100 5.70 -1.91 12.77
C LYS A 100 4.19 -1.80 12.67
N ILE A 101 3.53 -1.82 13.82
CA ILE A 101 2.10 -1.60 13.87
C ILE A 101 1.76 -0.20 13.35
N SER A 102 2.48 0.83 13.79
CA SER A 102 2.28 2.21 13.33
C SER A 102 2.43 2.39 11.81
N ASP A 103 3.32 1.64 11.14
CA ASP A 103 3.46 1.70 9.69
C ASP A 103 2.20 1.17 8.98
N ARG A 104 1.50 0.22 9.60
CA ARG A 104 0.25 -0.34 9.09
C ARG A 104 -0.95 0.57 9.34
N THR A 105 -1.06 1.10 10.56
CA THR A 105 -2.22 1.85 11.03
C THR A 105 -2.21 3.32 10.64
N LEU A 106 -1.04 3.98 10.63
CA LEU A 106 -0.91 5.41 10.36
C LEU A 106 -0.50 5.71 8.92
N GLU A 107 0.35 4.87 8.34
CA GLU A 107 0.87 5.08 6.98
C GLU A 107 0.19 4.19 5.94
N GLY A 108 -0.68 3.26 6.36
CA GLY A 108 -1.40 2.35 5.48
C GLY A 108 -0.51 1.39 4.67
N LYS A 109 0.75 1.19 5.08
CA LYS A 109 1.69 0.34 4.36
C LYS A 109 1.21 -1.12 4.35
N GLY A 110 1.01 -1.68 3.17
CA GLY A 110 0.60 -3.07 2.96
C GLY A 110 1.77 -4.05 2.86
N CYS A 111 1.48 -5.22 2.30
CA CYS A 111 2.48 -6.23 1.98
C CYS A 111 3.41 -5.74 0.86
N TYR A 112 4.69 -5.56 1.14
CA TYR A 112 5.67 -5.06 0.15
C TYR A 112 5.89 -6.05 -1.01
N LEU A 113 5.65 -7.35 -0.80
CA LEU A 113 5.75 -8.36 -1.87
C LEU A 113 4.60 -8.19 -2.86
N CYS A 114 3.36 -8.04 -2.36
CA CYS A 114 2.22 -7.74 -3.22
C CYS A 114 2.40 -6.41 -3.97
N GLU A 115 2.94 -5.38 -3.30
CA GLU A 115 3.20 -4.10 -3.95
C GLU A 115 4.26 -4.22 -5.06
N ARG A 116 5.35 -4.95 -4.81
CA ARG A 116 6.37 -5.22 -5.82
C ARG A 116 5.83 -6.01 -7.02
N GLU A 117 5.00 -7.02 -6.76
CA GLU A 117 4.33 -7.78 -7.82
C GLU A 117 3.38 -6.89 -8.63
N PHE A 118 2.59 -6.05 -7.94
CA PHE A 118 1.73 -5.08 -8.62
C PHE A 118 2.54 -4.13 -9.50
N GLN A 119 3.62 -3.57 -8.99
CA GLN A 119 4.49 -2.66 -9.76
C GLN A 119 5.03 -3.34 -11.02
N SER A 120 5.37 -4.62 -10.97
CA SER A 120 5.92 -5.35 -12.13
C SER A 120 4.89 -5.53 -13.27
N VAL A 121 3.62 -5.69 -12.94
CA VAL A 121 2.55 -5.90 -13.94
C VAL A 121 1.76 -4.61 -14.27
N PHE A 122 1.95 -3.56 -13.48
CA PHE A 122 1.20 -2.31 -13.59
C PHE A 122 1.22 -1.69 -15.00
N PRO A 123 2.37 -1.58 -15.69
CA PRO A 123 2.39 -1.01 -17.04
C PRO A 123 1.45 -1.73 -17.99
N GLN A 124 1.47 -3.07 -17.98
CA GLN A 124 0.63 -3.88 -18.85
C GLN A 124 -0.86 -3.75 -18.50
N LEU A 125 -1.20 -3.76 -17.20
CA LEU A 125 -2.58 -3.55 -16.74
C LEU A 125 -3.11 -2.18 -17.16
N LEU A 126 -2.28 -1.14 -17.09
CA LEU A 126 -2.67 0.21 -17.47
C LEU A 126 -2.86 0.35 -18.99
N ILE A 127 -1.98 -0.25 -19.79
CA ILE A 127 -2.14 -0.31 -21.25
C ILE A 127 -3.47 -0.98 -21.60
N MET A 128 -3.78 -2.11 -20.98
CA MET A 128 -5.06 -2.81 -21.19
C MET A 128 -6.26 -1.94 -20.79
N LEU A 129 -6.19 -1.26 -19.63
CA LEU A 129 -7.25 -0.35 -19.19
C LEU A 129 -7.52 0.76 -20.19
N TYR A 130 -6.45 1.41 -20.66
CA TYR A 130 -6.57 2.51 -21.61
C TYR A 130 -7.04 2.06 -22.99
N ALA A 131 -6.58 0.91 -23.46
CA ALA A 131 -7.04 0.33 -24.70
C ALA A 131 -8.54 -0.01 -24.64
N VAL A 132 -8.99 -0.69 -23.57
CA VAL A 132 -10.42 -1.01 -23.39
C VAL A 132 -11.29 0.24 -23.34
N ARG A 133 -10.88 1.30 -22.63
CA ARG A 133 -11.61 2.57 -22.59
C ARG A 133 -11.75 3.24 -23.94
N ASN A 134 -10.84 2.97 -24.85
CA ASN A 134 -10.86 3.50 -26.23
C ASN A 134 -11.42 2.50 -27.25
N GLY A 135 -11.97 1.39 -26.83
CA GLY A 135 -12.50 0.35 -27.73
C GLY A 135 -11.43 -0.33 -28.58
N LEU A 136 -10.16 -0.29 -28.15
CA LEU A 136 -9.03 -0.88 -28.87
C LEU A 136 -8.79 -2.32 -28.40
N LYS A 137 -8.36 -3.17 -29.35
CA LYS A 137 -7.90 -4.51 -29.04
C LYS A 137 -6.44 -4.48 -28.62
N VAL A 138 -6.11 -5.20 -27.55
CA VAL A 138 -4.72 -5.46 -27.14
C VAL A 138 -4.41 -6.92 -27.37
N VAL A 139 -3.31 -7.19 -28.04
CA VAL A 139 -2.73 -8.52 -28.16
C VAL A 139 -1.47 -8.54 -27.32
N THR A 140 -1.37 -9.47 -26.39
CA THR A 140 -0.25 -9.58 -25.45
C THR A 140 0.57 -10.83 -25.73
N ASP A 141 1.87 -10.80 -25.45
CA ASP A 141 2.79 -11.93 -25.51
C ASP A 141 2.67 -12.71 -26.84
N THR A 142 2.64 -11.99 -27.98
CA THR A 142 2.44 -12.61 -29.30
C THR A 142 3.64 -12.43 -30.21
N ASP A 143 4.08 -13.52 -30.81
CA ASP A 143 5.05 -13.58 -31.90
C ASP A 143 4.40 -13.68 -33.31
N SER A 144 3.09 -13.89 -33.33
CA SER A 144 2.33 -14.19 -34.58
C SER A 144 2.27 -13.03 -35.56
N ILE A 145 2.63 -11.80 -35.13
CA ILE A 145 2.45 -10.57 -35.96
C ILE A 145 3.69 -10.30 -36.81
N ILE A 146 4.87 -10.36 -36.20
CA ILE A 146 6.14 -10.00 -36.86
C ILE A 146 7.25 -11.04 -36.60
N GLY A 147 6.89 -12.20 -36.07
CA GLY A 147 7.84 -13.29 -35.79
C GLY A 147 8.71 -13.07 -34.53
N ILE A 148 8.40 -12.04 -33.75
CA ILE A 148 9.03 -11.77 -32.44
C ILE A 148 7.96 -11.43 -31.41
N ASN A 149 8.21 -11.80 -30.17
CA ASN A 149 7.27 -11.52 -29.08
C ASN A 149 7.17 -10.02 -28.78
N LEU A 150 5.93 -9.52 -28.74
CA LEU A 150 5.58 -8.17 -28.32
C LEU A 150 4.76 -8.23 -27.03
N ASP A 151 5.15 -7.47 -26.01
CA ASP A 151 4.49 -7.48 -24.69
C ASP A 151 3.04 -6.96 -24.79
N SER A 152 2.83 -5.86 -25.53
CA SER A 152 1.50 -5.29 -25.75
C SER A 152 1.44 -4.66 -27.15
N TYR A 153 0.56 -5.16 -27.99
CA TYR A 153 0.36 -4.65 -29.33
C TYR A 153 -1.11 -4.27 -29.61
N MET A 154 -1.32 -3.08 -30.16
CA MET A 154 -2.64 -2.58 -30.56
C MET A 154 -2.68 -2.47 -32.08
N PRO A 155 -3.35 -3.42 -32.75
CA PRO A 155 -3.38 -3.46 -34.23
C PRO A 155 -3.95 -2.21 -34.89
N GLU A 156 -5.03 -1.66 -34.31
CA GLU A 156 -5.73 -0.48 -34.85
C GLU A 156 -4.85 0.77 -34.87
N LEU A 157 -3.93 0.90 -33.91
CA LEU A 157 -2.98 1.99 -33.81
C LEU A 157 -1.62 1.67 -34.44
N ARG A 158 -1.38 0.42 -34.79
CA ARG A 158 -0.06 -0.11 -35.16
C ARG A 158 1.00 0.29 -34.10
N LEU A 159 0.63 0.14 -32.84
CA LEU A 159 1.42 0.56 -31.66
C LEU A 159 1.79 -0.65 -30.83
N ALA A 160 3.08 -0.85 -30.63
CA ALA A 160 3.62 -1.77 -29.64
C ALA A 160 4.21 -0.96 -28.47
N ILE A 161 3.86 -1.35 -27.24
CA ILE A 161 4.40 -0.75 -26.02
C ILE A 161 5.04 -1.87 -25.21
N GLU A 162 6.30 -1.67 -24.81
CA GLU A 162 7.06 -2.60 -23.99
C GLU A 162 7.71 -1.91 -22.80
N ALA A 163 7.96 -2.65 -21.72
CA ALA A 163 8.82 -2.17 -20.64
C ALA A 163 10.26 -2.01 -21.14
N GLU A 164 10.93 -0.94 -20.74
CA GLU A 164 12.33 -0.72 -21.07
C GLU A 164 13.21 -1.80 -20.41
N ALA A 165 14.05 -2.44 -21.21
CA ALA A 165 14.94 -3.51 -20.75
C ALA A 165 15.98 -2.99 -19.76
N THR A 166 16.25 -3.78 -18.74
CA THR A 166 17.19 -3.42 -17.66
C THR A 166 18.58 -4.02 -17.84
N THR A 167 18.68 -5.16 -18.54
CA THR A 167 19.95 -5.83 -18.79
C THR A 167 20.49 -5.53 -20.19
N VAL A 168 21.81 -5.60 -20.35
CA VAL A 168 22.48 -5.36 -21.65
C VAL A 168 21.99 -6.33 -22.73
N THR A 169 21.72 -7.57 -22.37
CA THR A 169 21.22 -8.59 -23.31
C THR A 169 19.81 -8.24 -23.79
N GLU A 170 18.91 -7.90 -22.88
CA GLU A 170 17.56 -7.47 -23.21
C GLU A 170 17.53 -6.18 -24.03
N GLN A 171 18.40 -5.22 -23.70
CA GLN A 171 18.53 -3.98 -24.47
C GLN A 171 18.94 -4.24 -25.93
N ARG A 172 19.87 -5.16 -26.16
CA ARG A 172 20.25 -5.59 -27.51
C ARG A 172 19.07 -6.22 -28.24
N TYR A 173 18.31 -7.06 -27.56
CA TYR A 173 17.12 -7.68 -28.14
C TYR A 173 16.04 -6.65 -28.44
N GLN A 174 15.84 -5.65 -27.59
CA GLN A 174 14.91 -4.55 -27.84
C GLN A 174 15.30 -3.70 -29.05
N LEU A 175 16.59 -3.49 -29.33
CA LEU A 175 17.04 -2.81 -30.54
C LEU A 175 16.64 -3.59 -31.81
N VAL A 176 16.74 -4.91 -31.77
CA VAL A 176 16.29 -5.76 -32.89
C VAL A 176 14.76 -5.69 -33.05
N LYS A 177 14.01 -5.74 -31.95
CA LYS A 177 12.54 -5.59 -31.99
C LYS A 177 12.15 -4.24 -32.58
N GLU A 178 12.79 -3.16 -32.15
CA GLU A 178 12.55 -1.79 -32.65
C GLU A 178 12.73 -1.70 -34.16
N HIS A 179 13.83 -2.24 -34.69
CA HIS A 179 14.10 -2.29 -36.12
C HIS A 179 13.06 -3.12 -36.90
N ILE A 180 12.70 -4.31 -36.38
CA ILE A 180 11.70 -5.16 -37.02
C ILE A 180 10.32 -4.46 -37.03
N CYS A 181 9.96 -3.80 -35.93
CA CYS A 181 8.73 -3.02 -35.86
C CYS A 181 8.72 -1.88 -36.87
N GLU A 182 9.83 -1.15 -37.00
CA GLU A 182 10.00 -0.08 -37.98
C GLU A 182 9.81 -0.60 -39.43
N CYS A 183 10.46 -1.69 -39.80
CA CYS A 183 10.30 -2.36 -41.09
C CYS A 183 8.84 -2.73 -41.38
N ASN A 184 8.07 -3.08 -40.33
CA ASN A 184 6.66 -3.43 -40.45
C ASN A 184 5.71 -2.24 -40.25
N ARG A 185 6.22 -0.99 -40.20
CA ARG A 185 5.46 0.23 -39.94
C ARG A 185 4.66 0.17 -38.64
N ILE A 186 5.21 -0.46 -37.59
CA ILE A 186 4.67 -0.50 -36.26
C ILE A 186 5.45 0.51 -35.42
N ARG A 187 4.74 1.40 -34.73
CA ARG A 187 5.34 2.31 -33.78
C ARG A 187 5.71 1.54 -32.53
N TYR A 188 6.99 1.50 -32.22
CA TYR A 188 7.51 0.83 -31.03
C TYR A 188 7.85 1.85 -29.96
N VAL A 189 7.31 1.68 -28.74
CA VAL A 189 7.50 2.60 -27.62
C VAL A 189 8.01 1.81 -26.42
N LYS A 190 9.13 2.24 -25.88
CA LYS A 190 9.70 1.73 -24.63
C LYS A 190 9.22 2.61 -23.47
N VAL A 191 8.67 1.98 -22.44
CA VAL A 191 8.21 2.66 -21.23
C VAL A 191 9.16 2.29 -20.10
N LYS A 192 9.83 3.30 -19.55
CA LYS A 192 10.74 3.11 -18.44
C LYS A 192 9.98 2.64 -17.21
N HIS A 193 10.40 1.52 -16.65
CA HIS A 193 9.91 1.08 -15.35
C HIS A 193 10.35 2.07 -14.27
N SER A 194 9.40 2.56 -13.51
CA SER A 194 9.64 3.47 -12.40
C SER A 194 8.88 3.00 -11.16
N PRO A 195 9.47 3.08 -9.96
CA PRO A 195 8.73 2.91 -8.71
C PRO A 195 7.61 3.95 -8.54
N ASP A 196 7.75 5.09 -9.22
CA ASP A 196 6.73 6.12 -9.33
C ASP A 196 5.72 5.74 -10.43
N LEU A 197 4.60 5.19 -10.01
CA LEU A 197 3.54 4.72 -10.90
C LEU A 197 2.91 5.85 -11.73
N ILE A 198 2.89 7.09 -11.22
CA ILE A 198 2.39 8.26 -11.94
C ILE A 198 3.27 8.55 -13.17
N LYS A 199 4.60 8.50 -13.01
CA LYS A 199 5.51 8.68 -14.15
C LYS A 199 5.33 7.60 -15.20
N THR A 200 5.13 6.36 -14.79
CA THR A 200 4.82 5.25 -15.69
C THR A 200 3.51 5.49 -16.42
N ALA A 201 2.46 5.93 -15.73
CA ALA A 201 1.17 6.25 -16.32
C ALA A 201 1.27 7.39 -17.35
N GLN A 202 2.00 8.45 -17.03
CA GLN A 202 2.23 9.57 -17.94
C GLN A 202 2.98 9.15 -19.21
N ALA A 203 4.01 8.30 -19.09
CA ALA A 203 4.74 7.76 -20.23
C ALA A 203 3.84 6.92 -21.17
N ILE A 204 2.99 6.08 -20.60
CA ILE A 204 2.01 5.28 -21.37
C ILE A 204 1.00 6.18 -22.06
N LYS A 205 0.43 7.18 -21.38
CA LYS A 205 -0.47 8.16 -21.99
C LYS A 205 0.17 8.89 -23.17
N GLU A 206 1.42 9.28 -23.01
CA GLU A 206 2.14 9.94 -24.10
C GLU A 206 2.33 9.04 -25.33
N ALA A 207 2.53 7.74 -25.13
CA ALA A 207 2.57 6.76 -26.22
C ALA A 207 1.23 6.73 -27.00
N PHE A 208 0.11 6.70 -26.30
CA PHE A 208 -1.22 6.76 -26.91
C PHE A 208 -1.47 8.11 -27.63
N ARG A 209 -1.10 9.24 -27.02
CA ARG A 209 -1.24 10.59 -27.64
C ARG A 209 -0.50 10.71 -28.96
N LYS A 210 0.69 10.13 -29.06
CA LYS A 210 1.46 10.09 -30.31
C LYS A 210 0.74 9.32 -31.43
N CYS A 211 -0.27 8.52 -31.09
CA CYS A 211 -1.17 7.85 -32.05
C CYS A 211 -2.53 8.54 -32.16
N HIS A 212 -2.62 9.83 -31.78
CA HIS A 212 -3.84 10.64 -31.83
C HIS A 212 -5.01 10.05 -31.02
N THR A 213 -4.70 9.25 -29.98
CA THR A 213 -5.68 8.70 -29.06
C THR A 213 -5.71 9.53 -27.79
N PHE A 214 -6.85 10.16 -27.50
CA PHE A 214 -7.06 11.03 -26.34
C PHE A 214 -8.15 10.44 -25.46
N PHE A 215 -7.92 10.43 -24.15
CA PHE A 215 -8.91 10.02 -23.18
C PHE A 215 -8.72 10.78 -21.87
N ALA A 216 -9.84 11.03 -21.21
CA ALA A 216 -9.81 11.56 -19.86
C ALA A 216 -9.40 10.44 -18.90
N SER A 217 -8.43 10.70 -18.02
CA SER A 217 -8.01 9.77 -17.00
C SER A 217 -7.43 10.55 -15.83
N ASN A 218 -7.69 10.04 -14.63
CA ASN A 218 -7.06 10.48 -13.40
C ASN A 218 -6.05 9.41 -13.00
N ASP A 219 -4.75 9.75 -12.97
CA ASP A 219 -3.69 8.79 -12.71
C ASP A 219 -3.83 8.13 -11.34
N ASP A 220 -4.18 8.89 -10.31
CA ASP A 220 -4.34 8.35 -8.95
C ASP A 220 -5.52 7.38 -8.87
N GLU A 221 -6.66 7.71 -9.49
CA GLU A 221 -7.84 6.85 -9.53
C GLU A 221 -7.57 5.56 -10.34
N ASP A 222 -6.86 5.66 -11.45
CA ASP A 222 -6.52 4.51 -12.28
C ASP A 222 -5.55 3.57 -11.59
N ILE A 223 -4.54 4.11 -10.90
CA ILE A 223 -3.59 3.33 -10.10
C ILE A 223 -4.31 2.59 -8.98
N GLU A 224 -5.17 3.29 -8.24
CA GLU A 224 -5.91 2.70 -7.12
C GLU A 224 -6.92 1.64 -7.60
N LEU A 225 -7.62 1.89 -8.69
CA LEU A 225 -8.52 0.92 -9.33
C LEU A 225 -7.79 -0.37 -9.69
N LEU A 226 -6.64 -0.25 -10.36
CA LEU A 226 -5.85 -1.41 -10.79
C LEU A 226 -5.24 -2.15 -9.60
N ARG A 227 -4.72 -1.43 -8.60
CA ARG A 227 -4.19 -2.02 -7.36
C ARG A 227 -5.27 -2.83 -6.65
N LYS A 228 -6.45 -2.27 -6.46
CA LYS A 228 -7.58 -2.96 -5.81
C LYS A 228 -7.99 -4.23 -6.57
N ARG A 229 -8.08 -4.16 -7.89
CA ARG A 229 -8.42 -5.32 -8.73
C ARG A 229 -7.35 -6.41 -8.66
N PHE A 230 -6.07 -6.03 -8.73
CA PHE A 230 -4.95 -6.95 -8.61
C PHE A 230 -4.95 -7.68 -7.27
N LEU A 231 -5.10 -6.95 -6.16
CA LEU A 231 -5.13 -7.53 -4.82
C LEU A 231 -6.34 -8.46 -4.61
N ASN A 232 -7.50 -8.11 -5.17
CA ASN A 232 -8.68 -8.98 -5.12
C ASN A 232 -8.50 -10.26 -5.92
N TRP A 233 -7.92 -10.17 -7.12
CA TRP A 233 -7.61 -11.34 -7.92
C TRP A 233 -6.64 -12.29 -7.20
N ARG A 234 -5.59 -11.75 -6.59
CA ARG A 234 -4.60 -12.53 -5.82
C ARG A 234 -5.18 -13.25 -4.60
N LYS A 235 -6.28 -12.77 -4.02
CA LYS A 235 -6.97 -13.46 -2.90
C LYS A 235 -7.78 -14.66 -3.35
N GLN A 236 -8.11 -14.76 -4.64
CA GLN A 236 -8.92 -15.82 -5.23
C GLN A 236 -8.06 -16.90 -5.92
N SER A 237 -6.79 -16.61 -6.18
CA SER A 237 -5.80 -17.50 -6.77
C SER A 237 -5.03 -18.27 -5.71
#